data_0bcc970074d39eb39e0cc4480e00a189
#
_entry.id   0bcc970074d39eb39e0cc4480e00a189
#
_cell.length_a   1.000
_cell.length_b   1.000
_cell.length_c   1.000
_cell.angle_alpha   90.00
_cell.angle_beta   90.00
_cell.angle_gamma   90.00
#
_symmetry.space_group_name_H-M   'P 1'
#
loop_
_entity.id
_entity.type
_entity.pdbx_description
1 polymer ?
#
loop_
_entity_poly.entity_id
_entity_poly.type
_entity_poly.pdbx_seq_one_letter_code
_entity_poly.pdbx_strand_id
1 'polypeptide(L)'
;MNSTINHNLPALSNEGGLSAYLEQIKKFPMLAAEEEYMLAKNWKTTGNVKAAEKLVTSHLRLVAKIAMGYRGYGLPVNEMISEGNVGLMQAVKKFEPEKGFRLATYAM
;
A
#
# COMPACT_ATOMS: atom_id res chain seq x y z
N MET A 1 -1.26 4.96 16.25
CA MET A 1 -1.20 4.96 15.45
C MET A 1 -0.25 4.55 14.65
N ASN A 2 -0.04 4.71 13.82
CA ASN A 2 0.73 4.12 12.99
C ASN A 2 1.49 4.95 12.13
N SER A 3 1.90 6.06 12.65
CA SER A 3 2.75 6.97 11.94
C SER A 3 4.05 6.30 11.55
N THR A 4 4.46 5.26 12.27
CA THR A 4 5.70 4.56 11.92
C THR A 4 5.59 3.85 10.57
N ILE A 5 4.40 3.36 10.21
CA ILE A 5 4.22 2.75 8.90
C ILE A 5 4.18 3.80 7.81
N ASN A 6 3.70 5.01 8.14
CA ASN A 6 3.63 6.08 7.15
C ASN A 6 4.95 6.75 6.89
N HIS A 7 5.95 6.45 7.71
CA HIS A 7 7.26 7.06 7.57
C HIS A 7 7.87 6.64 6.24
N ASN A 8 8.37 7.53 5.46
CA ASN A 8 9.01 7.25 4.17
C ASN A 8 8.08 6.85 3.04
N LEU A 9 6.78 6.95 3.23
CA LEU A 9 5.87 6.70 2.13
C LEU A 9 5.74 7.96 1.27
N PRO A 10 5.58 7.79 -0.05
CA PRO A 10 5.34 8.95 -0.90
C PRO A 10 4.03 9.61 -0.55
N ALA A 11 3.96 10.91 -0.71
CA ALA A 11 2.78 11.69 -0.35
C ALA A 11 2.15 12.29 -1.58
N LEU A 12 0.83 12.39 -1.56
CA LEU A 12 0.09 13.15 -2.55
C LEU A 12 0.10 14.60 -2.08
N SER A 13 0.71 15.46 -2.88
CA SER A 13 0.74 16.88 -2.55
C SER A 13 0.06 17.63 -3.67
N ASN A 14 -0.27 18.88 -3.39
CA ASN A 14 -0.86 19.73 -4.42
C ASN A 14 0.15 20.11 -5.48
N GLU A 15 1.42 20.14 -5.14
CA GLU A 15 2.45 20.47 -6.09
C GLU A 15 2.98 19.23 -6.76
N GLY A 16 2.97 19.19 -8.04
CA GLY A 16 3.33 18.03 -8.79
C GLY A 16 2.22 17.00 -8.78
N GLY A 17 1.42 17.02 -7.77
CA GLY A 17 0.17 16.31 -7.69
C GLY A 17 0.23 14.85 -8.00
N LEU A 18 -0.81 14.39 -8.66
CA LEU A 18 -1.01 12.98 -8.98
C LEU A 18 0.08 12.43 -9.88
N SER A 19 0.51 13.23 -10.86
CA SER A 19 1.50 12.76 -11.82
C SER A 19 2.82 12.42 -11.16
N ALA A 20 3.28 13.28 -10.24
CA ALA A 20 4.52 13.02 -9.51
C ALA A 20 4.38 11.80 -8.62
N TYR A 21 3.22 11.66 -7.97
CA TYR A 21 2.97 10.52 -7.13
C TYR A 21 3.05 9.21 -7.92
N LEU A 22 2.41 9.18 -9.09
CA LEU A 22 2.40 7.98 -9.91
C LEU A 22 3.80 7.60 -10.36
N GLU A 23 4.64 8.60 -10.65
CA GLU A 23 6.02 8.31 -11.00
C GLU A 23 6.80 7.73 -9.82
N GLN A 24 6.56 8.25 -8.62
CA GLN A 24 7.27 7.77 -7.45
C GLN A 24 6.92 6.34 -7.12
N ILE A 25 5.64 5.97 -7.18
CA ILE A 25 5.25 4.64 -6.77
C ILE A 25 5.69 3.57 -7.75
N LYS A 26 6.03 3.93 -8.98
CA LYS A 26 6.55 2.97 -9.95
C LYS A 26 7.88 2.38 -9.52
N LYS A 27 8.61 3.07 -8.65
CA LYS A 27 9.93 2.63 -8.24
C LYS A 27 9.90 1.47 -7.25
N PHE A 28 8.76 1.23 -6.63
CA PHE A 28 8.66 0.16 -5.65
C PHE A 28 8.33 -1.15 -6.37
N PRO A 29 9.14 -2.20 -6.16
CA PRO A 29 8.88 -3.46 -6.86
C PRO A 29 7.68 -4.19 -6.29
N MET A 30 7.04 -4.97 -7.13
CA MET A 30 6.01 -5.88 -6.67
C MET A 30 6.68 -7.09 -6.04
N LEU A 31 6.01 -7.71 -5.09
CA LEU A 31 6.58 -8.81 -4.34
C LEU A 31 6.08 -10.14 -4.86
N ALA A 32 6.99 -11.12 -4.93
CA ALA A 32 6.59 -12.50 -5.15
C ALA A 32 5.90 -13.03 -3.90
N ALA A 33 5.14 -14.10 -4.06
CA ALA A 33 4.36 -14.64 -2.95
C ALA A 33 5.23 -15.00 -1.75
N GLU A 34 6.40 -15.58 -2.00
CA GLU A 34 7.30 -15.97 -0.91
C GLU A 34 7.86 -14.77 -0.18
N GLU A 35 8.22 -13.73 -0.92
CA GLU A 35 8.73 -12.51 -0.30
C GLU A 35 7.67 -11.87 0.58
N GLU A 36 6.45 -11.79 0.04
CA GLU A 36 5.35 -11.21 0.79
C GLU A 36 5.09 -11.98 2.08
N TYR A 37 5.11 -13.31 1.99
CA TYR A 37 4.92 -14.14 3.16
C TYR A 37 5.98 -13.89 4.22
N MET A 38 7.26 -13.85 3.80
CA MET A 38 8.35 -13.64 4.74
C MET A 38 8.29 -12.27 5.39
N LEU A 39 7.98 -11.24 4.60
CA LEU A 39 7.86 -9.90 5.15
C LEU A 39 6.70 -9.79 6.12
N ALA A 40 5.57 -10.40 5.78
CA ALA A 40 4.40 -10.38 6.65
C ALA A 40 4.68 -11.11 7.95
N LYS A 41 5.35 -12.25 7.86
CA LYS A 41 5.69 -13.01 9.05
C LYS A 41 6.65 -12.22 9.94
N ASN A 42 7.65 -11.58 9.33
CA ASN A 42 8.60 -10.76 10.07
C ASN A 42 7.88 -9.61 10.78
N TRP A 43 6.97 -8.94 10.07
CA TRP A 43 6.19 -7.87 10.65
C TRP A 43 5.35 -8.35 11.84
N LYS A 44 4.68 -9.49 11.66
CA LYS A 44 3.80 -10.03 12.70
C LYS A 44 4.56 -10.50 13.93
N THR A 45 5.72 -11.12 13.73
CA THR A 45 6.43 -11.75 14.87
C THR A 45 7.38 -10.80 15.55
N THR A 46 7.99 -9.88 14.83
CA THR A 46 9.00 -9.01 15.41
C THR A 46 8.63 -7.54 15.43
N GLY A 47 7.52 -7.17 14.77
CA GLY A 47 7.14 -5.77 14.66
C GLY A 47 8.07 -4.96 13.79
N ASN A 48 8.73 -5.59 12.83
CA ASN A 48 9.69 -4.92 11.96
C ASN A 48 8.97 -3.95 11.03
N VAL A 49 9.09 -2.66 11.32
CA VAL A 49 8.39 -1.61 10.58
C VAL A 49 8.83 -1.57 9.13
N LYS A 50 10.11 -1.84 8.86
CA LYS A 50 10.57 -1.82 7.46
C LYS A 50 9.92 -2.92 6.63
N ALA A 51 9.65 -4.06 7.26
CA ALA A 51 8.93 -5.12 6.56
C ALA A 51 7.51 -4.66 6.23
N ALA A 52 6.85 -4.00 7.19
CA ALA A 52 5.51 -3.48 6.95
C ALA A 52 5.52 -2.43 5.85
N GLU A 53 6.53 -1.56 5.83
CA GLU A 53 6.65 -0.55 4.78
C GLU A 53 6.80 -1.18 3.40
N LYS A 54 7.56 -2.24 3.29
CA LYS A 54 7.70 -2.91 2.01
C LYS A 54 6.38 -3.55 1.55
N LEU A 55 5.63 -4.08 2.49
CA LEU A 55 4.31 -4.62 2.15
C LEU A 55 3.40 -3.53 1.63
N VAL A 56 3.41 -2.36 2.26
CA VAL A 56 2.59 -1.24 1.81
C VAL A 56 3.05 -0.74 0.45
N THR A 57 4.36 -0.44 0.30
CA THR A 57 4.84 0.19 -0.92
C THR A 57 4.69 -0.71 -2.13
N SER A 58 4.77 -2.02 -1.95
CA SER A 58 4.61 -2.94 -3.08
C SER A 58 3.18 -2.98 -3.62
N HIS A 59 2.22 -2.42 -2.87
CA HIS A 59 0.82 -2.43 -3.28
C HIS A 59 0.28 -1.05 -3.63
N LEU A 60 1.12 -0.01 -3.58
CA LEU A 60 0.65 1.34 -3.88
C LEU A 60 0.17 1.48 -5.32
N ARG A 61 0.83 0.78 -6.24
CA ARG A 61 0.41 0.84 -7.64
C ARG A 61 -0.96 0.20 -7.85
N LEU A 62 -1.24 -0.85 -7.12
CA LEU A 62 -2.55 -1.49 -7.21
C LEU A 62 -3.65 -0.55 -6.73
N VAL A 63 -3.42 0.11 -5.60
CA VAL A 63 -4.39 1.08 -5.08
C VAL A 63 -4.62 2.20 -6.09
N ALA A 64 -3.55 2.74 -6.65
CA ALA A 64 -3.66 3.82 -7.63
C ALA A 64 -4.42 3.37 -8.87
N LYS A 65 -4.14 2.15 -9.33
CA LYS A 65 -4.81 1.62 -10.51
C LYS A 65 -6.30 1.51 -10.29
N ILE A 66 -6.70 1.02 -9.12
CA ILE A 66 -8.11 0.88 -8.81
C ILE A 66 -8.79 2.25 -8.71
N ALA A 67 -8.12 3.20 -8.04
CA ALA A 67 -8.67 4.54 -7.91
C ALA A 67 -8.83 5.22 -9.26
N MET A 68 -7.85 5.04 -10.14
CA MET A 68 -7.91 5.63 -11.48
C MET A 68 -9.09 5.06 -12.29
N GLY A 69 -9.46 3.84 -12.02
CA GLY A 69 -10.60 3.22 -12.67
C GLY A 69 -11.94 3.89 -12.35
N TYR A 70 -11.97 4.64 -11.25
CA TYR A 70 -13.21 5.34 -10.85
C TYR A 70 -13.21 6.82 -11.18
N ARG A 71 -12.22 7.30 -11.90
CA ARG A 71 -12.10 8.76 -12.10
C ARG A 71 -13.24 9.36 -12.91
N GLY A 72 -13.96 8.56 -13.67
CA GLY A 72 -15.10 9.06 -14.44
C GLY A 72 -16.37 9.19 -13.63
N TYR A 73 -16.33 8.87 -12.35
CA TYR A 73 -17.50 8.83 -11.51
C TYR A 73 -17.69 10.09 -10.66
N GLY A 74 -16.91 11.13 -10.94
CA GLY A 74 -17.05 12.39 -10.22
C GLY A 74 -16.37 12.42 -8.86
N LEU A 75 -15.59 11.41 -8.53
CA LEU A 75 -14.90 11.37 -7.24
C LEU A 75 -13.45 11.81 -7.42
N PRO A 76 -12.90 12.58 -6.48
CA PRO A 76 -11.51 13.04 -6.59
C PRO A 76 -10.55 11.86 -6.46
N VAL A 77 -9.70 11.68 -7.48
CA VAL A 77 -8.77 10.55 -7.50
C VAL A 77 -7.80 10.61 -6.34
N ASN A 78 -7.29 11.81 -6.01
CA ASN A 78 -6.35 11.94 -4.90
C ASN A 78 -6.94 11.44 -3.60
N GLU A 79 -8.20 11.79 -3.34
CA GLU A 79 -8.85 11.34 -2.11
C GLU A 79 -9.09 9.85 -2.13
N MET A 80 -9.41 9.30 -3.29
CA MET A 80 -9.62 7.86 -3.39
C MET A 80 -8.32 7.10 -3.15
N ILE A 81 -7.22 7.61 -3.66
CA ILE A 81 -5.92 6.99 -3.42
C ILE A 81 -5.58 7.06 -1.93
N SER A 82 -5.80 8.21 -1.31
CA SER A 82 -5.51 8.36 0.13
C SER A 82 -6.33 7.39 0.96
N GLU A 83 -7.62 7.29 0.66
CA GLU A 83 -8.49 6.37 1.37
C GLU A 83 -8.06 4.93 1.13
N GLY A 84 -7.71 4.61 -0.11
CA GLY A 84 -7.25 3.27 -0.43
C GLY A 84 -5.96 2.92 0.29
N ASN A 85 -5.06 3.89 0.41
CA ASN A 85 -3.81 3.66 1.12
C ASN A 85 -4.05 3.45 2.61
N VAL A 86 -5.01 4.16 3.20
CA VAL A 86 -5.38 3.91 4.59
C VAL A 86 -5.90 2.48 4.74
N GLY A 87 -6.77 2.05 3.81
CA GLY A 87 -7.27 0.70 3.83
C GLY A 87 -6.17 -0.34 3.68
N LEU A 88 -5.19 -0.04 2.82
CA LEU A 88 -4.05 -0.92 2.63
C LEU A 88 -3.24 -1.06 3.93
N MET A 89 -3.00 0.04 4.61
CA MET A 89 -2.27 -0.03 5.88
C MET A 89 -3.04 -0.82 6.93
N GLN A 90 -4.37 -0.68 6.95
CA GLN A 90 -5.19 -1.48 7.84
C GLN A 90 -5.07 -2.96 7.49
N ALA A 91 -5.06 -3.27 6.19
CA ALA A 91 -4.94 -4.65 5.73
C ALA A 91 -3.61 -5.26 6.16
N VAL A 92 -2.52 -4.47 6.08
CA VAL A 92 -1.21 -4.95 6.50
C VAL A 92 -1.23 -5.33 7.98
N LYS A 93 -1.89 -4.53 8.79
CA LYS A 93 -1.97 -4.83 10.22
C LYS A 93 -2.75 -6.10 10.51
N LYS A 94 -3.77 -6.37 9.70
CA LYS A 94 -4.64 -7.52 9.96
C LYS A 94 -4.26 -8.75 9.17
N PHE A 95 -3.32 -8.63 8.25
CA PHE A 95 -2.96 -9.72 7.36
C PHE A 95 -2.36 -10.88 8.15
N GLU A 96 -2.84 -12.08 7.84
CA GLU A 96 -2.36 -13.29 8.48
C GLU A 96 -1.73 -14.17 7.40
N PRO A 97 -0.40 -14.11 7.26
CA PRO A 97 0.26 -14.84 6.18
C PRO A 97 0.09 -16.35 6.26
N GLU A 98 -0.16 -16.86 7.47
CA GLU A 98 -0.31 -18.30 7.64
C GLU A 98 -1.59 -18.86 7.06
N LYS A 99 -2.54 -17.99 6.68
CA LYS A 99 -3.78 -18.45 6.11
C LYS A 99 -3.70 -18.70 4.61
N GLY A 100 -2.56 -18.41 4.01
CA GLY A 100 -2.34 -18.77 2.61
C GLY A 100 -2.88 -17.81 1.57
N PHE A 101 -3.45 -16.68 1.99
CA PHE A 101 -3.95 -15.68 1.04
C PHE A 101 -2.90 -14.61 0.80
N ARG A 102 -2.97 -13.98 -0.37
CA ARG A 102 -2.12 -12.84 -0.66
C ARG A 102 -2.71 -11.60 0.01
N LEU A 103 -1.82 -10.65 0.32
CA LEU A 103 -2.24 -9.40 0.95
C LEU A 103 -3.29 -8.67 0.12
N ALA A 104 -3.17 -8.70 -1.20
CA ALA A 104 -4.11 -8.02 -2.08
C ALA A 104 -5.56 -8.47 -1.84
N THR A 105 -5.74 -9.71 -1.44
CA THR A 105 -7.07 -10.23 -1.14
C THR A 105 -7.71 -9.47 0.03
N TYR A 106 -6.91 -9.08 1.00
CA TYR A 106 -7.42 -8.32 2.15
C TYR A 106 -7.56 -6.83 1.86
N ALA A 107 -6.69 -6.31 1.01
CA ALA A 107 -6.62 -4.86 0.78
C ALA A 107 -7.77 -4.36 -0.08
N MET A 108 -8.28 -5.20 -0.95
CA MET A 108 -9.33 -4.84 -1.89
C MET A 108 -10.65 -5.40 -1.44
#